data_d384470406691566494abe8cf27ebbe0
#
_entry.id   d384470406691566494abe8cf27ebbe0
#
_cell.length_a   1.000
_cell.length_b   1.000
_cell.length_c   1.000
_cell.angle_alpha   90.00
_cell.angle_beta   90.00
_cell.angle_gamma   90.00
#
_symmetry.space_group_name_H-M   'P 1'
#
loop_
_entity.id
_entity.type
_entity.pdbx_description
1 polymer ?
#
loop_
_entity_poly.entity_id
_entity_poly.type
_entity_poly.pdbx_seq_one_letter_code
_entity_poly.pdbx_strand_id
1 'polypeptide(L)'
;MRILIVKLSSLGDVIQTMAVVPDLHAMFPDAQIDWVVEEAFAPLVAQVQGLARVLPIGQRRWRKAYFSATHRAERAAFHRLLQQDAYDAVIDFQGLIKSAWVAAQTRLRPLGFRATYGNASQACAYEWPVHLLLDRMVPMPARIHAVARYRLLAARALNYEQASLLAKPAQYRWEASAAMAPASGARLVVLAHGTTRPDNEWLEADWLALGRQLIDAGMGLALPHAGAAEFARVQRWAQVLGPQAQIWPQQGLDTLAQAMAASAGVIGVDSGLSHLAVALGLPHVQIFSQDRAWRAGPQGCTYQVAVGGAQAPTREQVWQAWQQVQTAYAQERPA
;
A
#
# COMPACT_ATOMS: atom_id res chain seq x y z
N MET A 1 -0.18 25.37 7.39
CA MET A 1 -0.80 24.31 8.18
C MET A 1 0.17 23.15 8.33
N ARG A 2 0.32 22.53 9.52
CA ARG A 2 1.16 21.34 9.69
C ARG A 2 0.31 20.15 10.08
N ILE A 3 0.38 19.07 9.30
CA ILE A 3 -0.45 17.88 9.45
C ILE A 3 0.46 16.67 9.71
N LEU A 4 0.09 15.81 10.67
CA LEU A 4 0.74 14.54 10.88
C LEU A 4 -0.19 13.39 10.48
N ILE A 5 0.28 12.55 9.57
CA ILE A 5 -0.32 11.27 9.24
C ILE A 5 0.27 10.20 10.17
N VAL A 6 -0.58 9.47 10.87
CA VAL A 6 -0.17 8.29 11.65
C VAL A 6 -0.75 7.05 10.98
N LYS A 7 0.09 6.34 10.23
CA LYS A 7 -0.25 5.05 9.62
C LYS A 7 0.96 4.14 9.65
N LEU A 8 0.99 3.22 10.61
CA LEU A 8 2.16 2.43 10.92
C LEU A 8 2.29 1.19 10.00
N SER A 9 1.18 0.53 9.67
CA SER A 9 1.12 -0.76 8.96
C SER A 9 -0.32 -1.07 8.53
N SER A 10 -0.67 -2.12 7.73
CA SER A 10 0.25 -2.99 7.01
C SER A 10 0.73 -2.36 5.70
N LEU A 11 1.59 -3.05 4.92
CA LEU A 11 2.11 -2.50 3.66
C LEU A 11 1.00 -2.00 2.73
N GLY A 12 0.00 -2.83 2.45
CA GLY A 12 -1.11 -2.43 1.57
C GLY A 12 -1.88 -1.22 2.11
N ASP A 13 -2.15 -1.19 3.42
CA ASP A 13 -2.83 -0.04 4.05
C ASP A 13 -1.99 1.25 4.00
N VAL A 14 -0.66 1.13 4.18
CA VAL A 14 0.26 2.27 4.05
C VAL A 14 0.20 2.82 2.64
N ILE A 15 0.32 1.95 1.62
CA ILE A 15 0.24 2.35 0.21
C ILE A 15 -1.11 3.02 -0.12
N GLN A 16 -2.21 2.41 0.29
CA GLN A 16 -3.55 2.98 0.06
C GLN A 16 -3.75 4.35 0.75
N THR A 17 -3.08 4.58 1.88
CA THR A 17 -3.13 5.88 2.58
C THR A 17 -2.34 6.97 1.84
N MET A 18 -1.37 6.61 0.99
CA MET A 18 -0.61 7.60 0.19
C MET A 18 -1.52 8.48 -0.69
N ALA A 19 -2.68 7.95 -1.10
CA ALA A 19 -3.67 8.70 -1.88
C ALA A 19 -4.23 9.94 -1.15
N VAL A 20 -4.06 10.03 0.17
CA VAL A 20 -4.50 11.19 0.97
C VAL A 20 -3.59 12.40 0.75
N VAL A 21 -2.31 12.19 0.48
CA VAL A 21 -1.31 13.28 0.37
C VAL A 21 -1.64 14.27 -0.77
N PRO A 22 -1.94 13.81 -2.02
CA PRO A 22 -2.37 14.70 -3.08
C PRO A 22 -3.67 15.45 -2.76
N ASP A 23 -4.62 14.79 -2.09
CA ASP A 23 -5.87 15.45 -1.70
C ASP A 23 -5.63 16.58 -0.70
N LEU A 24 -4.75 16.35 0.29
CA LEU A 24 -4.38 17.35 1.28
C LEU A 24 -3.72 18.55 0.64
N HIS A 25 -2.81 18.36 -0.32
CA HIS A 25 -2.19 19.47 -1.05
C HIS A 25 -3.15 20.19 -1.99
N ALA A 26 -4.14 19.49 -2.56
CA ALA A 26 -5.16 20.14 -3.37
C ALA A 26 -6.04 21.09 -2.53
N MET A 27 -6.28 20.77 -1.26
CA MET A 27 -7.08 21.56 -0.34
C MET A 27 -6.24 22.57 0.46
N PHE A 28 -5.01 22.22 0.76
CA PHE A 28 -4.08 23.03 1.56
C PHE A 28 -2.70 23.04 0.86
N PRO A 29 -2.51 23.87 -0.18
CA PRO A 29 -1.29 23.85 -1.02
C PRO A 29 0.02 24.02 -0.23
N ASP A 30 -0.01 24.84 0.83
CA ASP A 30 1.16 25.13 1.67
C ASP A 30 1.27 24.21 2.91
N ALA A 31 0.51 23.11 2.93
CA ALA A 31 0.55 22.20 4.08
C ALA A 31 1.91 21.49 4.17
N GLN A 32 2.48 21.49 5.38
CA GLN A 32 3.62 20.65 5.73
C GLN A 32 3.07 19.34 6.27
N ILE A 33 3.30 18.24 5.55
CA ILE A 33 2.76 16.93 5.88
C ILE A 33 3.89 16.03 6.35
N ASP A 34 3.84 15.62 7.61
CA ASP A 34 4.73 14.62 8.19
C ASP A 34 3.99 13.27 8.27
N TRP A 35 4.73 12.15 8.24
CA TRP A 35 4.15 10.81 8.32
C TRP A 35 4.92 9.92 9.28
N VAL A 36 4.26 9.37 10.32
CA VAL A 36 4.80 8.31 11.17
C VAL A 36 4.44 6.95 10.58
N VAL A 37 5.46 6.13 10.34
CA VAL A 37 5.33 4.80 9.74
C VAL A 37 6.37 3.83 10.33
N GLU A 38 6.07 2.52 10.37
CA GLU A 38 7.06 1.50 10.73
C GLU A 38 8.34 1.61 9.88
N GLU A 39 9.50 1.45 10.52
CA GLU A 39 10.82 1.62 9.90
C GLU A 39 10.99 0.83 8.59
N ALA A 40 10.39 -0.37 8.51
CA ALA A 40 10.45 -1.21 7.31
C ALA A 40 9.74 -0.60 6.08
N PHE A 41 8.80 0.33 6.28
CA PHE A 41 8.05 0.99 5.20
C PHE A 41 8.52 2.42 4.93
N ALA A 42 9.37 2.97 5.80
CA ALA A 42 9.82 4.35 5.71
C ALA A 42 10.55 4.66 4.38
N PRO A 43 11.44 3.81 3.84
CA PRO A 43 12.08 4.08 2.54
C PRO A 43 11.06 4.19 1.40
N LEU A 44 10.00 3.38 1.44
CA LEU A 44 8.92 3.43 0.47
C LEU A 44 8.12 4.73 0.59
N VAL A 45 7.71 5.11 1.81
CA VAL A 45 6.92 6.31 2.08
C VAL A 45 7.72 7.57 1.77
N ALA A 46 9.04 7.56 1.93
CA ALA A 46 9.91 8.69 1.61
C ALA A 46 9.90 9.07 0.12
N GLN A 47 9.46 8.19 -0.77
CA GLN A 47 9.31 8.48 -2.19
C GLN A 47 7.97 9.14 -2.55
N VAL A 48 7.08 9.35 -1.59
CA VAL A 48 5.81 10.04 -1.81
C VAL A 48 6.05 11.55 -1.90
N GLN A 49 5.73 12.13 -3.06
CA GLN A 49 5.86 13.57 -3.27
C GLN A 49 4.89 14.35 -2.39
N GLY A 50 5.37 15.44 -1.83
CA GLY A 50 4.57 16.32 -0.99
C GLY A 50 4.66 16.01 0.51
N LEU A 51 5.45 15.03 0.94
CA LEU A 51 5.78 14.86 2.36
C LEU A 51 6.94 15.80 2.75
N ALA A 52 6.78 16.46 3.90
CA ALA A 52 7.86 17.26 4.49
C ALA A 52 8.85 16.37 5.23
N ARG A 53 8.34 15.37 5.98
CA ARG A 53 9.17 14.41 6.72
C ARG A 53 8.50 13.05 6.83
N VAL A 54 9.32 12.01 6.82
CA VAL A 54 8.95 10.66 7.26
C VAL A 54 9.59 10.40 8.61
N LEU A 55 8.80 9.96 9.59
CA LEU A 55 9.22 9.69 10.96
C LEU A 55 9.18 8.16 11.20
N PRO A 56 10.30 7.45 11.02
CA PRO A 56 10.34 6.00 11.20
C PRO A 56 10.14 5.60 12.65
N ILE A 57 9.31 4.59 12.91
CA ILE A 57 9.11 4.00 14.24
C ILE A 57 9.44 2.51 14.21
N GLY A 58 10.25 2.04 15.14
CA GLY A 58 10.63 0.64 15.28
C GLY A 58 9.73 -0.15 16.24
N GLN A 59 8.42 0.11 16.24
CA GLN A 59 7.51 -0.45 17.26
C GLN A 59 7.50 -1.99 17.29
N ARG A 60 7.55 -2.63 16.11
CA ARG A 60 7.61 -4.09 15.99
C ARG A 60 8.89 -4.66 16.59
N ARG A 61 10.02 -3.99 16.37
CA ARG A 61 11.33 -4.40 16.88
C ARG A 61 11.44 -4.14 18.37
N TRP A 62 10.99 -2.98 18.84
CA TRP A 62 11.02 -2.63 20.27
C TRP A 62 10.20 -3.56 21.15
N ARG A 63 9.09 -4.10 20.64
CA ARG A 63 8.25 -5.07 21.39
C ARG A 63 8.97 -6.38 21.70
N LYS A 64 9.96 -6.80 20.88
CA LYS A 64 10.71 -8.05 21.09
C LYS A 64 11.67 -7.96 22.28
N ALA A 65 12.16 -6.76 22.63
CA ALA A 65 13.07 -6.54 23.74
C ALA A 65 12.78 -5.17 24.40
N TYR A 66 11.55 -5.02 24.91
CA TYR A 66 11.01 -3.74 25.37
C TYR A 66 11.87 -3.05 26.44
N PHE A 67 12.49 -3.82 27.35
CA PHE A 67 13.28 -3.31 28.46
C PHE A 67 14.77 -3.10 28.12
N SER A 68 15.23 -3.39 26.90
CA SER A 68 16.62 -3.19 26.54
C SER A 68 17.01 -1.70 26.60
N ALA A 69 18.23 -1.40 27.03
CA ALA A 69 18.74 -0.03 27.11
C ALA A 69 18.74 0.66 25.74
N THR A 70 19.15 -0.08 24.69
CA THR A 70 19.14 0.39 23.31
C THR A 70 17.75 0.81 22.85
N HIS A 71 16.73 -0.07 23.04
CA HIS A 71 15.38 0.25 22.63
C HIS A 71 14.74 1.38 23.46
N ARG A 72 15.13 1.55 24.74
CA ARG A 72 14.73 2.72 25.53
C ARG A 72 15.29 4.01 24.94
N ALA A 73 16.59 4.02 24.58
CA ALA A 73 17.23 5.19 23.96
C ALA A 73 16.58 5.54 22.60
N GLU A 74 16.31 4.54 21.77
CA GLU A 74 15.64 4.71 20.48
C GLU A 74 14.21 5.27 20.64
N ARG A 75 13.41 4.74 21.58
CA ARG A 75 12.07 5.30 21.88
C ARG A 75 12.15 6.74 22.35
N ALA A 76 13.13 7.08 23.19
CA ALA A 76 13.34 8.45 23.64
C ALA A 76 13.76 9.37 22.50
N ALA A 77 14.59 8.89 21.57
CA ALA A 77 14.96 9.63 20.38
C ALA A 77 13.76 9.85 19.44
N PHE A 78 12.97 8.81 19.19
CA PHE A 78 11.73 8.93 18.42
C PHE A 78 10.75 9.91 19.05
N HIS A 79 10.55 9.85 20.36
CA HIS A 79 9.67 10.77 21.08
C HIS A 79 10.14 12.24 20.93
N ARG A 80 11.45 12.51 21.06
CA ARG A 80 12.00 13.85 20.80
C ARG A 80 11.73 14.31 19.36
N LEU A 81 11.94 13.43 18.37
CA LEU A 81 11.67 13.72 16.97
C LEU A 81 10.18 14.02 16.73
N LEU A 82 9.28 13.24 17.33
CA LEU A 82 7.83 13.41 17.23
C LEU A 82 7.36 14.74 17.82
N GLN A 83 8.04 15.21 18.89
CA GLN A 83 7.73 16.46 19.59
C GLN A 83 8.52 17.67 19.10
N GLN A 84 9.38 17.53 18.08
CA GLN A 84 10.17 18.61 17.54
C GLN A 84 9.28 19.77 17.04
N ASP A 85 8.18 19.42 16.39
CA ASP A 85 7.21 20.36 15.85
C ASP A 85 5.84 20.19 16.52
N ALA A 86 5.04 21.26 16.49
CA ALA A 86 3.65 21.24 16.89
C ALA A 86 2.72 21.20 15.67
N TYR A 87 1.65 20.41 15.73
CA TYR A 87 0.74 20.15 14.62
C TYR A 87 -0.59 20.86 14.78
N ASP A 88 -1.16 21.30 13.67
CA ASP A 88 -2.53 21.79 13.57
C ASP A 88 -3.52 20.63 13.55
N ALA A 89 -3.14 19.51 12.91
CA ALA A 89 -3.92 18.29 12.88
C ALA A 89 -3.03 17.05 12.92
N VAL A 90 -3.42 16.07 13.69
CA VAL A 90 -2.84 14.73 13.75
C VAL A 90 -3.95 13.75 13.39
N ILE A 91 -3.78 12.97 12.32
CA ILE A 91 -4.81 12.07 11.85
C ILE A 91 -4.30 10.63 11.92
N ASP A 92 -4.90 9.84 12.81
CA ASP A 92 -4.62 8.41 12.95
C ASP A 92 -5.47 7.60 11.95
N PHE A 93 -4.84 7.20 10.85
CA PHE A 93 -5.43 6.35 9.81
C PHE A 93 -5.41 4.86 10.15
N GLN A 94 -4.95 4.49 11.33
CA GLN A 94 -4.91 3.08 11.75
C GLN A 94 -6.08 2.71 12.65
N GLY A 95 -6.48 3.58 13.59
CA GLY A 95 -7.60 3.36 14.49
C GLY A 95 -7.37 2.29 15.58
N LEU A 96 -6.11 2.06 15.95
CA LEU A 96 -5.71 1.07 16.95
C LEU A 96 -5.02 1.76 18.14
N ILE A 97 -5.09 1.16 19.33
CA ILE A 97 -4.46 1.71 20.55
C ILE A 97 -2.99 2.05 20.32
N LYS A 98 -2.25 1.18 19.61
CA LYS A 98 -0.82 1.39 19.33
C LYS A 98 -0.53 2.66 18.49
N SER A 99 -1.40 3.01 17.57
CA SER A 99 -1.25 4.22 16.73
C SER A 99 -1.82 5.44 17.43
N ALA A 100 -2.95 5.30 18.12
CA ALA A 100 -3.52 6.34 18.95
C ALA A 100 -2.56 6.78 20.07
N TRP A 101 -1.81 5.83 20.66
CA TRP A 101 -0.75 6.14 21.62
C TRP A 101 0.37 6.99 21.02
N VAL A 102 0.76 6.72 19.78
CA VAL A 102 1.73 7.57 19.06
C VAL A 102 1.15 8.95 18.81
N ALA A 103 -0.08 9.03 18.30
CA ALA A 103 -0.76 10.29 18.04
C ALA A 103 -0.92 11.14 19.35
N ALA A 104 -1.25 10.50 20.47
CA ALA A 104 -1.42 11.18 21.75
C ALA A 104 -0.14 11.85 22.29
N GLN A 105 1.04 11.35 21.89
CA GLN A 105 2.33 11.90 22.31
C GLN A 105 2.78 13.13 21.51
N THR A 106 2.05 13.55 20.48
CA THR A 106 2.40 14.70 19.66
C THR A 106 2.14 16.02 20.37
N ARG A 107 2.86 17.08 20.00
CA ARG A 107 2.54 18.45 20.40
C ARG A 107 1.50 19.03 19.44
N LEU A 108 0.51 19.70 19.99
CA LEU A 108 -0.47 20.43 19.18
C LEU A 108 -0.22 21.95 19.27
N ARG A 109 -0.53 22.65 18.20
CA ARG A 109 -0.69 24.11 18.19
C ARG A 109 -1.98 24.52 18.94
N PRO A 110 -2.13 25.79 19.29
CA PRO A 110 -3.43 26.28 19.76
C PRO A 110 -4.53 25.92 18.76
N LEU A 111 -5.65 25.34 19.25
CA LEU A 111 -6.77 24.81 18.45
C LEU A 111 -6.44 23.56 17.59
N GLY A 112 -5.23 23.03 17.69
CA GLY A 112 -4.86 21.76 17.05
C GLY A 112 -5.63 20.60 17.66
N PHE A 113 -5.75 19.50 16.91
CA PHE A 113 -6.52 18.33 17.31
C PHE A 113 -5.92 17.01 16.80
N ARG A 114 -6.33 15.92 17.42
CA ARG A 114 -6.06 14.54 17.01
C ARG A 114 -7.36 13.88 16.59
N ALA A 115 -7.39 13.27 15.41
CA ALA A 115 -8.58 12.62 14.88
C ALA A 115 -8.32 11.17 14.51
N THR A 116 -9.36 10.34 14.61
CA THR A 116 -9.36 8.97 14.10
C THR A 116 -10.79 8.51 13.78
N TYR A 117 -10.96 7.24 13.44
CA TYR A 117 -12.27 6.62 13.20
C TYR A 117 -13.14 6.61 14.45
N GLY A 118 -14.41 6.93 14.30
CA GLY A 118 -15.40 6.91 15.36
C GLY A 118 -16.12 5.58 15.55
N ASN A 119 -16.00 4.68 14.59
CA ASN A 119 -16.66 3.38 14.59
C ASN A 119 -15.92 2.36 13.73
N ALA A 120 -16.20 1.08 13.97
CA ALA A 120 -15.77 0.01 13.09
C ALA A 120 -16.46 0.13 11.71
N SER A 121 -15.74 -0.27 10.66
CA SER A 121 -16.28 -0.50 9.34
C SER A 121 -15.94 -1.92 8.89
N GLN A 122 -16.67 -2.46 7.89
CA GLN A 122 -16.44 -3.84 7.44
C GLN A 122 -14.99 -4.04 7.01
N ALA A 123 -14.42 -5.13 7.48
CA ALA A 123 -13.03 -5.54 7.23
C ALA A 123 -11.97 -4.51 7.65
N CYS A 124 -12.27 -3.64 8.62
CA CYS A 124 -11.30 -2.72 9.20
C CYS A 124 -11.27 -2.84 10.71
N ALA A 125 -10.07 -3.06 11.24
CA ALA A 125 -9.85 -3.09 12.68
C ALA A 125 -10.16 -1.72 13.31
N TYR A 126 -10.79 -1.77 14.47
CA TYR A 126 -11.12 -0.62 15.29
C TYR A 126 -11.06 -1.04 16.77
N GLU A 127 -10.41 -0.25 17.59
CA GLU A 127 -10.29 -0.52 19.03
C GLU A 127 -10.94 0.61 19.81
N TRP A 128 -12.01 0.30 20.56
CA TRP A 128 -12.79 1.26 21.33
C TRP A 128 -11.93 2.21 22.22
N PRO A 129 -10.88 1.77 22.95
CA PRO A 129 -10.14 2.66 23.85
C PRO A 129 -9.43 3.84 23.18
N VAL A 130 -9.34 3.89 21.83
CA VAL A 130 -8.78 5.06 21.12
C VAL A 130 -9.51 6.36 21.42
N HIS A 131 -10.80 6.30 21.80
CA HIS A 131 -11.61 7.44 22.23
C HIS A 131 -11.05 8.16 23.46
N LEU A 132 -10.27 7.46 24.29
CA LEU A 132 -9.66 8.03 25.49
C LEU A 132 -8.37 8.80 25.19
N LEU A 133 -7.82 8.64 24.01
CA LEU A 133 -6.52 9.15 23.62
C LEU A 133 -6.57 10.29 22.59
N LEU A 134 -7.68 10.40 21.85
CA LEU A 134 -7.79 11.32 20.71
C LEU A 134 -9.04 12.19 20.81
N ASP A 135 -8.99 13.38 20.20
CA ASP A 135 -9.95 14.46 20.42
C ASP A 135 -11.21 14.36 19.56
N ARG A 136 -11.06 13.86 18.31
CA ARG A 136 -12.14 13.82 17.31
C ARG A 136 -12.35 12.40 16.78
N MET A 137 -13.57 11.90 16.95
CA MET A 137 -14.01 10.61 16.45
C MET A 137 -14.84 10.81 15.18
N VAL A 138 -14.30 10.37 14.04
CA VAL A 138 -14.92 10.58 12.73
C VAL A 138 -15.74 9.36 12.33
N PRO A 139 -17.07 9.46 12.21
CA PRO A 139 -17.91 8.32 11.82
C PRO A 139 -17.67 7.93 10.36
N MET A 140 -17.62 6.62 10.09
CA MET A 140 -17.41 6.03 8.77
C MET A 140 -18.60 5.19 8.33
N PRO A 141 -18.89 5.13 7.01
CA PRO A 141 -19.83 4.16 6.47
C PRO A 141 -19.43 2.73 6.82
N ALA A 142 -20.41 1.87 7.07
CA ALA A 142 -20.15 0.47 7.42
C ALA A 142 -19.41 -0.28 6.31
N ARG A 143 -19.78 -0.03 5.04
CA ARG A 143 -19.17 -0.63 3.85
C ARG A 143 -18.58 0.48 2.98
N ILE A 144 -17.25 0.52 2.87
CA ILE A 144 -16.53 1.55 2.12
C ILE A 144 -15.20 0.97 1.60
N HIS A 145 -14.82 1.35 0.39
CA HIS A 145 -13.52 1.01 -0.16
C HIS A 145 -12.38 1.60 0.69
N ALA A 146 -11.28 0.87 0.87
CA ALA A 146 -10.22 1.26 1.81
C ALA A 146 -9.60 2.62 1.47
N VAL A 147 -9.31 2.89 0.20
CA VAL A 147 -8.78 4.20 -0.25
C VAL A 147 -9.79 5.31 0.00
N ALA A 148 -11.05 5.10 -0.36
CA ALA A 148 -12.10 6.08 -0.10
C ALA A 148 -12.28 6.36 1.40
N ARG A 149 -12.11 5.35 2.25
CA ARG A 149 -12.16 5.48 3.70
C ARG A 149 -11.04 6.38 4.25
N TYR A 150 -9.80 6.23 3.75
CA TYR A 150 -8.70 7.11 4.16
C TYR A 150 -8.93 8.55 3.70
N ARG A 151 -9.34 8.74 2.45
CA ARG A 151 -9.67 10.06 1.89
C ARG A 151 -10.83 10.72 2.65
N LEU A 152 -11.88 9.96 2.97
CA LEU A 152 -13.03 10.43 3.73
C LEU A 152 -12.67 10.79 5.19
N LEU A 153 -11.80 10.02 5.85
CA LEU A 153 -11.33 10.35 7.19
C LEU A 153 -10.63 11.72 7.20
N ALA A 154 -9.71 11.95 6.27
CA ALA A 154 -9.02 13.22 6.15
C ALA A 154 -9.99 14.38 5.88
N ALA A 155 -10.92 14.20 4.92
CA ALA A 155 -11.88 15.21 4.55
C ALA A 155 -12.79 15.61 5.71
N ARG A 156 -13.32 14.64 6.45
CA ARG A 156 -14.19 14.90 7.61
C ARG A 156 -13.44 15.49 8.80
N ALA A 157 -12.23 14.99 9.07
CA ALA A 157 -11.41 15.50 10.17
C ALA A 157 -11.03 16.96 9.95
N LEU A 158 -10.71 17.34 8.72
CA LEU A 158 -10.27 18.69 8.34
C LEU A 158 -11.40 19.57 7.78
N ASN A 159 -12.63 19.04 7.71
CA ASN A 159 -13.84 19.72 7.29
C ASN A 159 -13.76 20.34 5.89
N TYR A 160 -13.28 19.56 4.90
CA TYR A 160 -13.33 19.96 3.50
C TYR A 160 -14.32 19.12 2.68
N GLU A 161 -14.65 19.60 1.47
CA GLU A 161 -15.68 19.03 0.62
C GLU A 161 -15.32 17.58 0.23
N GLN A 162 -16.30 16.67 0.34
CA GLN A 162 -16.11 15.21 0.24
C GLN A 162 -16.62 14.64 -1.09
N ALA A 163 -17.75 15.12 -1.59
CA ALA A 163 -18.43 14.48 -2.70
C ALA A 163 -17.64 14.59 -4.01
N SER A 164 -17.16 15.78 -4.35
CA SER A 164 -16.32 16.00 -5.53
C SER A 164 -14.96 15.30 -5.43
N LEU A 165 -14.43 15.18 -4.21
CA LEU A 165 -13.18 14.47 -3.95
C LEU A 165 -13.31 12.97 -4.23
N LEU A 166 -14.33 12.33 -3.66
CA LEU A 166 -14.51 10.88 -3.79
C LEU A 166 -14.99 10.45 -5.19
N ALA A 167 -15.59 11.38 -5.96
CA ALA A 167 -15.95 11.13 -7.35
C ALA A 167 -14.74 11.05 -8.29
N LYS A 168 -13.59 11.59 -7.88
CA LYS A 168 -12.34 11.51 -8.66
C LYS A 168 -11.53 10.27 -8.27
N PRO A 169 -10.91 9.59 -9.25
CA PRO A 169 -9.95 8.54 -8.96
C PRO A 169 -8.87 9.00 -7.97
N ALA A 170 -8.45 8.10 -7.10
CA ALA A 170 -7.34 8.36 -6.20
C ALA A 170 -6.05 8.57 -7.00
N GLN A 171 -5.29 9.58 -6.65
CA GLN A 171 -3.98 9.86 -7.25
C GLN A 171 -2.89 9.46 -6.27
N TYR A 172 -1.80 8.95 -6.81
CA TYR A 172 -0.58 8.65 -6.08
C TYR A 172 0.56 9.45 -6.71
N ARG A 173 1.14 10.36 -5.96
CA ARG A 173 2.31 11.14 -6.41
C ARG A 173 3.56 10.44 -5.91
N TRP A 174 4.14 9.67 -6.80
CA TRP A 174 5.30 8.86 -6.50
C TRP A 174 6.51 9.34 -7.29
N GLU A 175 7.66 9.45 -6.63
CA GLU A 175 8.94 9.69 -7.32
C GLU A 175 9.54 8.36 -7.82
N ALA A 176 8.78 7.54 -8.52
CA ALA A 176 9.38 6.47 -9.24
C ALA A 176 10.24 7.09 -10.34
N SER A 177 11.53 7.12 -10.09
CA SER A 177 12.48 7.47 -11.11
C SER A 177 12.20 6.63 -12.35
N ALA A 178 11.94 7.27 -13.48
CA ALA A 178 11.78 6.65 -14.79
C ALA A 178 13.04 5.93 -15.30
N ALA A 179 13.91 5.51 -14.42
CA ALA A 179 15.32 5.24 -14.68
C ALA A 179 15.72 3.78 -14.54
N MET A 180 14.87 2.83 -14.84
CA MET A 180 15.39 1.48 -15.13
C MET A 180 14.47 0.76 -16.13
N ALA A 181 14.67 1.04 -17.43
CA ALA A 181 14.31 0.05 -18.44
C ALA A 181 15.04 -1.26 -18.09
N PRO A 182 14.39 -2.43 -18.12
CA PRO A 182 15.06 -3.68 -17.85
C PRO A 182 16.24 -3.82 -18.82
N ALA A 183 17.44 -4.07 -18.30
CA ALA A 183 18.68 -4.17 -19.07
C ALA A 183 18.66 -5.26 -20.15
N SER A 184 17.65 -6.13 -20.14
CA SER A 184 17.50 -7.27 -21.06
C SER A 184 16.54 -7.06 -22.23
N GLY A 185 15.88 -5.90 -22.36
CA GLY A 185 14.83 -5.70 -23.37
C GLY A 185 13.59 -6.59 -23.19
N ALA A 186 13.61 -7.54 -22.24
CA ALA A 186 12.50 -8.44 -21.98
C ALA A 186 11.39 -7.72 -21.18
N ARG A 187 10.16 -7.82 -21.65
CA ARG A 187 8.97 -7.32 -20.93
C ARG A 187 8.67 -8.24 -19.75
N LEU A 188 9.13 -7.89 -18.56
CA LEU A 188 8.90 -8.68 -17.34
C LEU A 188 7.50 -8.46 -16.78
N VAL A 189 6.80 -9.55 -16.48
CA VAL A 189 5.56 -9.53 -15.69
C VAL A 189 5.86 -9.97 -14.26
N VAL A 190 5.50 -9.16 -13.29
CA VAL A 190 5.70 -9.48 -11.87
C VAL A 190 4.56 -10.38 -11.39
N LEU A 191 4.88 -11.55 -10.85
CA LEU A 191 3.92 -12.42 -10.20
C LEU A 191 3.91 -12.17 -8.69
N ALA A 192 2.99 -11.31 -8.22
CA ALA A 192 2.84 -10.96 -6.80
C ALA A 192 2.00 -12.03 -6.06
N HIS A 193 2.59 -13.20 -5.89
CA HIS A 193 1.94 -14.42 -5.39
C HIS A 193 1.84 -14.50 -3.86
N GLY A 194 2.67 -13.72 -3.13
CA GLY A 194 2.76 -13.75 -1.67
C GLY A 194 1.61 -13.00 -1.01
N THR A 195 1.02 -13.60 0.02
CA THR A 195 0.02 -12.97 0.88
C THR A 195 0.18 -13.46 2.32
N THR A 196 -0.16 -12.60 3.29
CA THR A 196 -0.19 -12.99 4.71
C THR A 196 -1.47 -13.73 5.11
N ARG A 197 -2.39 -13.90 4.17
CA ARG A 197 -3.71 -14.51 4.38
C ARG A 197 -3.84 -15.75 3.53
N PRO A 198 -3.88 -16.95 4.13
CA PRO A 198 -4.05 -18.20 3.38
C PRO A 198 -5.30 -18.24 2.51
N ASP A 199 -6.38 -17.57 2.94
CA ASP A 199 -7.64 -17.48 2.19
C ASP A 199 -7.57 -16.58 0.94
N ASN A 200 -6.49 -15.84 0.75
CA ASN A 200 -6.21 -15.05 -0.46
C ASN A 200 -5.24 -15.76 -1.42
N GLU A 201 -4.70 -16.92 -1.07
CA GLU A 201 -3.80 -17.65 -1.97
C GLU A 201 -4.55 -18.15 -3.22
N TRP A 202 -3.85 -18.14 -4.34
CA TRP A 202 -4.26 -18.78 -5.58
C TRP A 202 -3.46 -20.06 -5.77
N LEU A 203 -4.01 -21.06 -6.45
CA LEU A 203 -3.40 -22.39 -6.53
C LEU A 203 -2.04 -22.36 -7.23
N GLU A 204 -1.05 -23.06 -6.70
CA GLU A 204 0.30 -23.16 -7.27
C GLU A 204 0.28 -23.69 -8.71
N ALA A 205 -0.58 -24.66 -9.00
CA ALA A 205 -0.75 -25.19 -10.34
C ALA A 205 -1.22 -24.13 -11.36
N ASP A 206 -2.12 -23.23 -10.95
CA ASP A 206 -2.63 -22.16 -11.80
C ASP A 206 -1.55 -21.09 -12.04
N TRP A 207 -0.75 -20.75 -11.00
CA TRP A 207 0.41 -19.87 -11.16
C TRP A 207 1.43 -20.40 -12.17
N LEU A 208 1.76 -21.68 -12.09
CA LEU A 208 2.71 -22.32 -13.01
C LEU A 208 2.16 -22.38 -14.44
N ALA A 209 0.90 -22.73 -14.59
CA ALA A 209 0.26 -22.76 -15.92
C ALA A 209 0.13 -21.37 -16.52
N LEU A 210 -0.24 -20.33 -15.76
CA LEU A 210 -0.25 -18.95 -16.20
C LEU A 210 1.17 -18.47 -16.55
N GLY A 211 2.18 -18.83 -15.73
CA GLY A 211 3.58 -18.49 -16.00
C GLY A 211 4.08 -19.03 -17.33
N ARG A 212 3.76 -20.28 -17.68
CA ARG A 212 4.08 -20.86 -18.98
C ARG A 212 3.39 -20.09 -20.11
N GLN A 213 2.10 -19.79 -19.97
CA GLN A 213 1.32 -19.06 -20.96
C GLN A 213 1.87 -17.65 -21.21
N LEU A 214 2.35 -16.96 -20.19
CA LEU A 214 3.04 -15.66 -20.32
C LEU A 214 4.38 -15.80 -21.06
N ILE A 215 5.16 -16.84 -20.75
CA ILE A 215 6.43 -17.12 -21.42
C ILE A 215 6.20 -17.45 -22.90
N ASP A 216 5.22 -18.29 -23.21
CA ASP A 216 4.85 -18.64 -24.58
C ASP A 216 4.37 -17.41 -25.39
N ALA A 217 3.82 -16.41 -24.70
CA ALA A 217 3.49 -15.10 -25.27
C ALA A 217 4.68 -14.13 -25.36
N GLY A 218 5.91 -14.60 -25.12
CA GLY A 218 7.15 -13.81 -25.25
C GLY A 218 7.46 -12.90 -24.06
N MET A 219 6.86 -13.13 -22.90
CA MET A 219 7.12 -12.35 -21.68
C MET A 219 8.09 -13.08 -20.75
N GLY A 220 8.95 -12.34 -20.06
CA GLY A 220 9.69 -12.86 -18.91
C GLY A 220 8.88 -12.71 -17.64
N LEU A 221 9.26 -13.44 -16.61
CA LEU A 221 8.59 -13.41 -15.30
C LEU A 221 9.54 -12.91 -14.23
N ALA A 222 9.03 -12.08 -13.33
CA ALA A 222 9.70 -11.66 -12.10
C ALA A 222 8.99 -12.26 -10.90
N LEU A 223 9.75 -12.95 -10.05
CA LEU A 223 9.26 -13.67 -8.89
C LEU A 223 9.82 -13.04 -7.59
N PRO A 224 9.18 -11.98 -7.07
CA PRO A 224 9.55 -11.42 -5.78
C PRO A 224 9.17 -12.38 -4.65
N HIS A 225 9.90 -12.30 -3.53
CA HIS A 225 9.61 -13.12 -2.35
C HIS A 225 9.97 -12.39 -1.05
N ALA A 226 9.35 -12.81 0.05
CA ALA A 226 9.67 -12.37 1.40
C ALA A 226 9.77 -13.59 2.34
N GLY A 227 10.97 -13.80 2.88
CA GLY A 227 11.22 -14.91 3.80
C GLY A 227 11.41 -16.28 3.14
N ALA A 228 11.78 -17.27 3.96
CA ALA A 228 12.25 -18.58 3.49
C ALA A 228 11.17 -19.41 2.75
N ALA A 229 9.93 -19.35 3.20
CA ALA A 229 8.84 -20.16 2.61
C ALA A 229 8.51 -19.68 1.19
N GLU A 230 8.39 -18.37 0.97
CA GLU A 230 8.16 -17.81 -0.36
C GLU A 230 9.39 -18.04 -1.26
N PHE A 231 10.61 -17.90 -0.73
CA PHE A 231 11.83 -18.18 -1.47
C PHE A 231 11.86 -19.63 -1.97
N ALA A 232 11.58 -20.61 -1.13
CA ALA A 232 11.51 -22.02 -1.53
C ALA A 232 10.42 -22.26 -2.60
N ARG A 233 9.29 -21.54 -2.52
CA ARG A 233 8.23 -21.59 -3.53
C ARG A 233 8.74 -21.10 -4.89
N VAL A 234 9.31 -19.90 -4.94
CA VAL A 234 9.79 -19.33 -6.21
C VAL A 234 10.98 -20.08 -6.80
N GLN A 235 11.80 -20.74 -5.98
CA GLN A 235 12.85 -21.65 -6.47
C GLN A 235 12.26 -22.83 -7.24
N ARG A 236 11.24 -23.50 -6.70
CA ARG A 236 10.53 -24.58 -7.42
C ARG A 236 9.90 -24.07 -8.71
N TRP A 237 9.28 -22.89 -8.67
CA TRP A 237 8.66 -22.30 -9.86
C TRP A 237 9.69 -21.98 -10.96
N ALA A 238 10.82 -21.39 -10.59
CA ALA A 238 11.89 -21.10 -11.55
C ALA A 238 12.47 -22.35 -12.19
N GLN A 239 12.60 -23.46 -11.41
CA GLN A 239 13.01 -24.76 -11.98
C GLN A 239 12.03 -25.30 -13.02
N VAL A 240 10.72 -25.14 -12.79
CA VAL A 240 9.67 -25.62 -13.70
C VAL A 240 9.49 -24.73 -14.91
N LEU A 241 9.61 -23.40 -14.74
CA LEU A 241 9.34 -22.38 -15.77
C LEU A 241 10.57 -22.04 -16.63
N GLY A 242 11.77 -22.41 -16.16
CA GLY A 242 13.00 -22.18 -16.90
C GLY A 242 13.59 -20.76 -16.77
N PRO A 243 14.55 -20.40 -17.64
CA PRO A 243 15.39 -19.21 -17.48
C PRO A 243 14.64 -17.88 -17.65
N GLN A 244 13.43 -17.89 -18.21
CA GLN A 244 12.58 -16.70 -18.31
C GLN A 244 11.92 -16.30 -16.98
N ALA A 245 11.92 -17.18 -15.97
CA ALA A 245 11.41 -16.91 -14.63
C ALA A 245 12.56 -16.49 -13.69
N GLN A 246 12.67 -15.19 -13.48
CA GLN A 246 13.73 -14.59 -12.69
C GLN A 246 13.31 -14.43 -11.23
N ILE A 247 14.02 -15.07 -10.31
CA ILE A 247 13.84 -14.81 -8.87
C ILE A 247 14.48 -13.47 -8.55
N TRP A 248 13.67 -12.52 -8.10
CA TRP A 248 14.21 -11.25 -7.64
C TRP A 248 14.84 -11.41 -6.24
N PRO A 249 16.02 -10.82 -6.00
CA PRO A 249 16.64 -10.88 -4.68
C PRO A 249 15.74 -10.18 -3.65
N GLN A 250 15.85 -10.58 -2.40
CA GLN A 250 15.21 -9.85 -1.32
C GLN A 250 15.87 -8.48 -1.18
N GLN A 251 15.09 -7.43 -1.30
CA GLN A 251 15.55 -6.04 -1.33
C GLN A 251 14.62 -5.11 -0.55
N GLY A 252 15.03 -3.86 -0.36
CA GLY A 252 14.18 -2.83 0.23
C GLY A 252 12.92 -2.58 -0.59
N LEU A 253 11.86 -2.12 0.06
CA LEU A 253 10.58 -1.86 -0.62
C LEU A 253 10.67 -0.71 -1.64
N ASP A 254 11.55 0.25 -1.42
CA ASP A 254 11.88 1.33 -2.34
C ASP A 254 12.52 0.79 -3.63
N THR A 255 13.53 -0.05 -3.50
CA THR A 255 14.19 -0.71 -4.65
C THR A 255 13.23 -1.65 -5.37
N LEU A 256 12.41 -2.40 -4.62
CA LEU A 256 11.37 -3.25 -5.20
C LEU A 256 10.34 -2.44 -5.99
N ALA A 257 9.92 -1.28 -5.46
CA ALA A 257 9.00 -0.38 -6.17
C ALA A 257 9.60 0.13 -7.50
N GLN A 258 10.88 0.48 -7.51
CA GLN A 258 11.59 0.89 -8.73
C GLN A 258 11.67 -0.26 -9.75
N ALA A 259 12.02 -1.46 -9.30
CA ALA A 259 12.04 -2.65 -10.16
C ALA A 259 10.65 -2.97 -10.73
N MET A 260 9.60 -2.86 -9.91
CA MET A 260 8.21 -3.03 -10.37
C MET A 260 7.82 -1.96 -11.38
N ALA A 261 8.18 -0.69 -11.16
CA ALA A 261 7.87 0.41 -12.07
C ALA A 261 8.45 0.21 -13.48
N ALA A 262 9.58 -0.51 -13.59
CA ALA A 262 10.22 -0.88 -14.86
C ALA A 262 9.62 -2.13 -15.51
N SER A 263 8.65 -2.80 -14.90
CA SER A 263 8.03 -4.02 -15.44
C SER A 263 6.92 -3.73 -16.46
N ALA A 264 6.55 -4.74 -17.23
CA ALA A 264 5.41 -4.67 -18.16
C ALA A 264 4.05 -4.65 -17.45
N GLY A 265 4.04 -4.98 -16.16
CA GLY A 265 2.87 -4.99 -15.30
C GLY A 265 2.91 -6.10 -14.26
N VAL A 266 1.83 -6.25 -13.52
CA VAL A 266 1.74 -7.12 -12.35
C VAL A 266 0.50 -7.99 -12.42
N ILE A 267 0.63 -9.27 -12.13
CA ILE A 267 -0.49 -10.15 -11.81
C ILE A 267 -0.28 -10.59 -10.37
N GLY A 268 -1.25 -10.37 -9.49
CA GLY A 268 -1.05 -10.63 -8.06
C GLY A 268 -2.34 -10.89 -7.29
N VAL A 269 -2.21 -11.61 -6.19
CA VAL A 269 -3.30 -11.77 -5.21
C VAL A 269 -3.52 -10.50 -4.40
N ASP A 270 -4.58 -10.43 -3.61
CA ASP A 270 -4.82 -9.31 -2.68
C ASP A 270 -3.68 -9.23 -1.64
N SER A 271 -2.72 -8.37 -1.93
CA SER A 271 -1.46 -8.22 -1.18
C SER A 271 -0.87 -6.82 -1.27
N GLY A 272 0.17 -6.56 -0.47
CA GLY A 272 0.86 -5.28 -0.50
C GLY A 272 1.46 -4.93 -1.86
N LEU A 273 1.98 -5.90 -2.60
CA LEU A 273 2.57 -5.67 -3.93
C LEU A 273 1.51 -5.35 -5.00
N SER A 274 0.31 -5.93 -4.89
CA SER A 274 -0.81 -5.57 -5.76
C SER A 274 -1.23 -4.10 -5.54
N HIS A 275 -1.31 -3.66 -4.29
CA HIS A 275 -1.59 -2.25 -4.00
C HIS A 275 -0.46 -1.33 -4.47
N LEU A 276 0.79 -1.80 -4.44
CA LEU A 276 1.92 -1.06 -4.99
C LEU A 276 1.82 -0.93 -6.51
N ALA A 277 1.42 -1.99 -7.22
CA ALA A 277 1.17 -1.94 -8.66
C ALA A 277 0.10 -0.90 -9.03
N VAL A 278 -0.98 -0.82 -8.24
CA VAL A 278 -2.02 0.20 -8.40
C VAL A 278 -1.45 1.60 -8.20
N ALA A 279 -0.70 1.82 -7.12
CA ALA A 279 -0.13 3.13 -6.81
C ALA A 279 0.92 3.59 -7.84
N LEU A 280 1.65 2.66 -8.45
CA LEU A 280 2.61 2.93 -9.53
C LEU A 280 1.95 3.14 -10.89
N GLY A 281 0.62 2.95 -11.01
CA GLY A 281 -0.09 3.08 -12.29
C GLY A 281 0.30 2.03 -13.32
N LEU A 282 0.67 0.83 -12.88
CA LEU A 282 1.06 -0.28 -13.76
C LEU A 282 -0.15 -1.03 -14.29
N PRO A 283 -0.04 -1.66 -15.49
CA PRO A 283 -0.99 -2.69 -15.91
C PRO A 283 -1.12 -3.75 -14.82
N HIS A 284 -2.35 -4.01 -14.33
CA HIS A 284 -2.49 -4.87 -13.15
C HIS A 284 -3.76 -5.72 -13.19
N VAL A 285 -3.59 -7.03 -12.92
CA VAL A 285 -4.68 -7.96 -12.63
C VAL A 285 -4.58 -8.38 -11.17
N GLN A 286 -5.56 -7.99 -10.36
CA GLN A 286 -5.63 -8.36 -8.95
C GLN A 286 -6.60 -9.54 -8.76
N ILE A 287 -6.06 -10.65 -8.27
CA ILE A 287 -6.78 -11.90 -8.04
C ILE A 287 -7.41 -11.88 -6.65
N PHE A 288 -8.71 -12.17 -6.59
CA PHE A 288 -9.45 -12.33 -5.35
C PHE A 288 -10.02 -13.74 -5.23
N SER A 289 -9.66 -14.44 -4.17
CA SER A 289 -10.21 -15.74 -3.79
C SER A 289 -11.34 -15.63 -2.75
N GLN A 290 -11.70 -14.38 -2.38
CA GLN A 290 -12.75 -14.02 -1.42
C GLN A 290 -13.48 -12.77 -1.91
N ASP A 291 -14.74 -12.56 -1.52
CA ASP A 291 -15.50 -11.34 -1.87
C ASP A 291 -14.95 -10.09 -1.16
N ARG A 292 -13.83 -9.58 -1.67
CA ARG A 292 -13.10 -8.43 -1.13
C ARG A 292 -12.72 -7.36 -2.16
N ALA A 293 -12.97 -7.58 -3.43
CA ALA A 293 -12.66 -6.61 -4.47
C ALA A 293 -13.34 -5.26 -4.21
N TRP A 294 -14.56 -5.26 -3.66
CA TRP A 294 -15.27 -4.04 -3.25
C TRP A 294 -14.49 -3.20 -2.23
N ARG A 295 -13.66 -3.84 -1.38
CA ARG A 295 -12.89 -3.17 -0.32
C ARG A 295 -11.53 -2.68 -0.79
N ALA A 296 -10.84 -3.46 -1.61
CA ALA A 296 -9.42 -3.28 -1.87
C ALA A 296 -9.01 -3.49 -3.34
N GLY A 297 -9.97 -3.73 -4.23
CA GLY A 297 -9.69 -3.87 -5.65
C GLY A 297 -9.27 -2.54 -6.28
N PRO A 298 -8.57 -2.58 -7.42
CA PRO A 298 -8.20 -1.37 -8.14
C PRO A 298 -9.42 -0.59 -8.60
N GLN A 299 -9.31 0.72 -8.62
CA GLN A 299 -10.36 1.63 -9.04
C GLN A 299 -9.77 2.77 -9.88
N GLY A 300 -10.50 3.24 -10.86
CA GLY A 300 -10.21 4.50 -11.54
C GLY A 300 -9.45 4.43 -12.84
N CYS A 301 -9.05 3.25 -13.34
CA CYS A 301 -8.51 3.10 -14.68
C CYS A 301 -8.86 1.74 -15.30
N THR A 302 -8.80 1.64 -16.63
CA THR A 302 -9.24 0.47 -17.39
C THR A 302 -8.18 -0.63 -17.44
N TYR A 303 -6.92 -0.30 -17.21
CA TYR A 303 -5.78 -1.23 -17.21
C TYR A 303 -5.40 -1.76 -15.82
N GLN A 304 -6.30 -1.64 -14.85
CA GLN A 304 -6.16 -2.22 -13.52
C GLN A 304 -7.50 -2.86 -13.13
N VAL A 305 -7.55 -4.18 -13.05
CA VAL A 305 -8.80 -4.90 -12.87
C VAL A 305 -8.72 -5.91 -11.72
N ALA A 306 -9.86 -6.16 -11.08
CA ALA A 306 -10.05 -7.24 -10.13
C ALA A 306 -10.70 -8.44 -10.83
N VAL A 307 -10.21 -9.64 -10.55
CA VAL A 307 -10.76 -10.89 -11.07
C VAL A 307 -11.02 -11.87 -9.93
N GLY A 308 -12.12 -12.60 -10.00
CA GLY A 308 -12.59 -13.49 -8.93
C GLY A 308 -13.52 -12.76 -7.95
N GLY A 309 -13.70 -13.34 -6.79
CA GLY A 309 -14.66 -12.85 -5.79
C GLY A 309 -14.93 -13.91 -4.74
N ALA A 310 -16.18 -14.33 -4.57
CA ALA A 310 -16.55 -15.39 -3.61
C ALA A 310 -15.84 -16.73 -3.89
N GLN A 311 -15.35 -16.90 -5.13
CA GLN A 311 -14.52 -18.02 -5.55
C GLN A 311 -13.26 -17.50 -6.25
N ALA A 312 -12.17 -18.23 -6.12
CA ALA A 312 -10.95 -17.96 -6.86
C ALA A 312 -11.22 -18.04 -8.38
N PRO A 313 -10.65 -17.12 -9.19
CA PRO A 313 -10.84 -17.15 -10.63
C PRO A 313 -10.10 -18.32 -11.25
N THR A 314 -10.59 -18.77 -12.41
CA THR A 314 -9.85 -19.73 -13.23
C THR A 314 -8.64 -19.07 -13.88
N ARG A 315 -7.67 -19.86 -14.28
CA ARG A 315 -6.51 -19.38 -15.05
C ARG A 315 -6.93 -18.62 -16.31
N GLU A 316 -7.93 -19.14 -17.04
CA GLU A 316 -8.46 -18.53 -18.27
C GLU A 316 -9.02 -17.13 -18.02
N GLN A 317 -9.74 -16.93 -16.91
CA GLN A 317 -10.25 -15.61 -16.52
C GLN A 317 -9.10 -14.63 -16.24
N VAL A 318 -8.06 -15.07 -15.52
CA VAL A 318 -6.89 -14.23 -15.24
C VAL A 318 -6.13 -13.89 -16.53
N TRP A 319 -5.95 -14.85 -17.43
CA TRP A 319 -5.30 -14.62 -18.71
C TRP A 319 -6.08 -13.63 -19.60
N GLN A 320 -7.39 -13.81 -19.75
CA GLN A 320 -8.23 -12.88 -20.49
C GLN A 320 -8.17 -11.47 -19.93
N ALA A 321 -8.24 -11.34 -18.60
CA ALA A 321 -8.09 -10.05 -17.92
C ALA A 321 -6.72 -9.42 -18.20
N TRP A 322 -5.65 -10.21 -18.20
CA TRP A 322 -4.30 -9.70 -18.53
C TRP A 322 -4.23 -9.16 -19.96
N GLN A 323 -4.79 -9.88 -20.93
CA GLN A 323 -4.83 -9.41 -22.33
C GLN A 323 -5.62 -8.09 -22.48
N GLN A 324 -6.77 -7.97 -21.80
CA GLN A 324 -7.58 -6.76 -21.77
C GLN A 324 -6.79 -5.58 -21.13
N VAL A 325 -6.13 -5.82 -20.01
CA VAL A 325 -5.30 -4.83 -19.31
C VAL A 325 -4.17 -4.32 -20.21
N GLN A 326 -3.46 -5.20 -20.92
CA GLN A 326 -2.39 -4.82 -21.83
C GLN A 326 -2.91 -3.98 -23.00
N THR A 327 -4.06 -4.35 -23.57
CA THR A 327 -4.69 -3.61 -24.66
C THR A 327 -5.13 -2.22 -24.19
N ALA A 328 -5.80 -2.12 -23.05
CA ALA A 328 -6.25 -0.86 -22.46
C ALA A 328 -5.07 0.07 -22.16
N TYR A 329 -3.99 -0.47 -21.59
CA TYR A 329 -2.80 0.32 -21.26
C TYR A 329 -2.14 0.91 -22.51
N ALA A 330 -2.03 0.13 -23.58
CA ALA A 330 -1.48 0.60 -24.86
C ALA A 330 -2.34 1.71 -25.50
N GLN A 331 -3.65 1.70 -25.27
CA GLN A 331 -4.56 2.73 -25.78
C GLN A 331 -4.48 4.05 -24.96
N GLU A 332 -4.37 3.95 -23.63
CA GLU A 332 -4.34 5.11 -22.75
C GLU A 332 -2.96 5.79 -22.66
N ARG A 333 -1.90 5.05 -22.95
CA ARG A 333 -0.51 5.54 -22.98
C ARG A 333 0.18 5.10 -24.26
N PRO A 334 -0.14 5.73 -25.40
CA PRO A 334 0.60 5.49 -26.64
C PRO A 334 2.07 5.85 -26.42
N ALA A 335 2.97 5.00 -26.96
CA ALA A 335 4.42 5.06 -26.76
C ALA A 335 5.04 6.38 -27.27
#